data_4ccb908e4856f56ab1e6fd6a5979147c
#
_entry.id   4ccb908e4856f56ab1e6fd6a5979147c
#
_cell.length_a   1.000
_cell.length_b   1.000
_cell.length_c   1.000
_cell.angle_alpha   90.00
_cell.angle_beta   90.00
_cell.angle_gamma   90.00
#
_symmetry.space_group_name_H-M   'P 1'
#
loop_
_entity.id
_entity.type
_entity.pdbx_description
1 polymer ?
#
loop_
_entity_poly.entity_id
_entity_poly.type
_entity_poly.pdbx_seq_one_letter_code
_entity_poly.pdbx_strand_id
1 'polypeptide(L)'
;QEKFPVPLIHIWHEDKGFRRTVILNRAFLVAKGDYIIQVDGDLILEKHFVEDHISFAKKKCIAKGRRVCLSQKETDRLLNQKSLRASIFLQGTTMREHGIRIPFYNQLFSPKEKATGDGVGGGNMAYWKADALAINGYNMDIQGWGPEDWEFAQRLVHFGCKQRKLKFGAIQFHLEHNTYPKQPTEA
;
A
#
# COMPACT_ATOMS: atom_id res chain seq x y z
N GLN A 1 -14.71 16.98 -17.10
CA GLN A 1 -13.67 16.33 -16.28
C GLN A 1 -13.41 17.23 -15.08
N GLU A 2 -13.75 16.79 -13.86
CA GLU A 2 -13.30 17.47 -12.66
C GLU A 2 -11.77 17.55 -12.68
N LYS A 3 -11.22 18.75 -12.51
CA LYS A 3 -9.78 18.94 -12.43
C LYS A 3 -9.28 18.29 -11.14
N PHE A 4 -8.54 17.22 -11.25
CA PHE A 4 -7.85 16.63 -10.09
C PHE A 4 -6.83 17.67 -9.57
N PRO A 5 -6.74 17.87 -8.25
CA PRO A 5 -5.89 18.94 -7.66
C PRO A 5 -4.38 18.72 -7.86
N VAL A 6 -4.00 17.52 -8.28
CA VAL A 6 -2.61 17.13 -8.57
C VAL A 6 -2.55 16.42 -9.93
N PRO A 7 -1.37 16.37 -10.59
CA PRO A 7 -1.22 15.65 -11.85
C PRO A 7 -1.66 14.19 -11.72
N LEU A 8 -2.60 13.77 -12.55
CA LEU A 8 -3.08 12.40 -12.65
C LEU A 8 -2.52 11.77 -13.93
N ILE A 9 -1.80 10.66 -13.80
CA ILE A 9 -1.27 9.88 -14.93
C ILE A 9 -1.98 8.54 -14.93
N HIS A 10 -2.75 8.27 -15.98
CA HIS A 10 -3.38 6.96 -16.19
C HIS A 10 -2.46 6.08 -17.03
N ILE A 11 -2.16 4.88 -16.52
CA ILE A 11 -1.36 3.88 -17.20
C ILE A 11 -2.23 2.66 -17.43
N TRP A 12 -2.30 2.25 -18.67
CA TRP A 12 -3.13 1.14 -19.08
C TRP A 12 -2.30 0.01 -19.70
N HIS A 13 -2.74 -1.21 -19.53
CA HIS A 13 -2.29 -2.37 -20.29
C HIS A 13 -3.47 -3.32 -20.51
N GLU A 14 -3.36 -4.15 -21.53
CA GLU A 14 -4.36 -5.16 -21.85
C GLU A 14 -4.50 -6.17 -20.69
N ASP A 15 -5.74 -6.51 -20.33
CA ASP A 15 -6.04 -7.55 -19.34
C ASP A 15 -5.79 -8.94 -19.96
N LYS A 16 -4.61 -9.48 -19.62
CA LYS A 16 -4.18 -10.83 -20.00
C LYS A 16 -3.80 -11.62 -18.74
N GLY A 17 -4.72 -11.70 -17.78
CA GLY A 17 -4.50 -12.29 -16.48
C GLY A 17 -3.74 -11.38 -15.51
N PHE A 18 -3.39 -11.90 -14.35
CA PHE A 18 -2.81 -11.12 -13.26
C PHE A 18 -1.34 -10.76 -13.58
N ARG A 19 -1.12 -9.55 -14.06
CA ARG A 19 0.21 -9.00 -14.41
C ARG A 19 0.49 -7.67 -13.68
N ARG A 20 0.21 -7.66 -12.39
CA ARG A 20 0.35 -6.48 -11.54
C ARG A 20 1.78 -5.94 -11.52
N THR A 21 2.79 -6.81 -11.56
CA THR A 21 4.21 -6.43 -11.59
C THR A 21 4.56 -5.56 -12.79
N VAL A 22 4.00 -5.87 -13.97
CA VAL A 22 4.25 -5.10 -15.21
C VAL A 22 3.68 -3.68 -15.08
N ILE A 23 2.44 -3.54 -14.62
CA ILE A 23 1.81 -2.21 -14.52
C ILE A 23 2.44 -1.37 -13.41
N LEU A 24 2.85 -1.98 -12.29
CA LEU A 24 3.58 -1.30 -11.23
C LEU A 24 4.94 -0.78 -11.71
N ASN A 25 5.70 -1.57 -12.48
CA ASN A 25 6.96 -1.12 -13.06
C ASN A 25 6.75 0.07 -14.02
N ARG A 26 5.73 0.04 -14.85
CA ARG A 26 5.36 1.19 -15.69
C ARG A 26 4.99 2.41 -14.86
N ALA A 27 4.22 2.20 -13.78
CA ALA A 27 3.75 3.28 -12.93
C ALA A 27 4.90 4.00 -12.23
N PHE A 28 5.82 3.30 -11.59
CA PHE A 28 6.90 3.99 -10.91
C PHE A 28 7.96 4.59 -11.84
N LEU A 29 8.11 4.10 -13.07
CA LEU A 29 8.97 4.75 -14.06
C LEU A 29 8.49 6.15 -14.42
N VAL A 30 7.17 6.34 -14.58
CA VAL A 30 6.57 7.65 -14.92
C VAL A 30 6.29 8.52 -13.70
N ALA A 31 6.28 7.95 -12.51
CA ALA A 31 6.12 8.71 -11.28
C ALA A 31 7.24 9.75 -11.14
N LYS A 32 6.87 11.01 -10.85
CA LYS A 32 7.84 12.12 -10.74
C LYS A 32 8.41 12.27 -9.33
N GLY A 33 7.74 11.74 -8.31
CA GLY A 33 8.17 11.83 -6.92
C GLY A 33 9.32 10.86 -6.60
N ASP A 34 10.18 11.25 -5.67
CA ASP A 34 11.29 10.42 -5.18
C ASP A 34 10.84 9.37 -4.16
N TYR A 35 9.73 9.62 -3.48
CA TYR A 35 9.13 8.70 -2.50
C TYR A 35 7.81 8.19 -3.04
N ILE A 36 7.72 6.89 -3.18
CA ILE A 36 6.54 6.19 -3.73
C ILE A 36 5.69 5.70 -2.58
N ILE A 37 4.42 6.04 -2.60
CA ILE A 37 3.40 5.46 -1.71
C ILE A 37 2.49 4.61 -2.58
N GLN A 38 2.51 3.31 -2.34
CA GLN A 38 1.75 2.32 -3.09
C GLN A 38 0.49 1.95 -2.32
N VAL A 39 -0.64 1.95 -3.01
CA VAL A 39 -1.96 1.58 -2.48
C VAL A 39 -2.72 0.75 -3.51
N ASP A 40 -3.65 -0.06 -3.04
CA ASP A 40 -4.59 -0.79 -3.90
C ASP A 40 -5.79 0.11 -4.27
N GLY A 41 -6.56 -0.28 -5.28
CA GLY A 41 -7.68 0.53 -5.80
C GLY A 41 -8.98 0.41 -4.99
N ASP A 42 -9.03 -0.49 -4.02
CA ASP A 42 -10.16 -0.84 -3.16
C ASP A 42 -10.10 -0.23 -1.76
N LEU A 43 -9.47 0.94 -1.66
CA LEU A 43 -9.16 1.61 -0.40
C LEU A 43 -9.78 3.01 -0.32
N ILE A 44 -10.29 3.36 0.85
CA ILE A 44 -10.59 4.75 1.22
C ILE A 44 -9.49 5.24 2.14
N LEU A 45 -8.77 6.26 1.71
CA LEU A 45 -7.66 6.84 2.46
C LEU A 45 -8.16 7.93 3.42
N GLU A 46 -7.67 7.93 4.65
CA GLU A 46 -7.90 9.02 5.59
C GLU A 46 -7.14 10.27 5.13
N LYS A 47 -7.67 11.45 5.38
CA LYS A 47 -7.15 12.74 4.87
C LYS A 47 -5.68 13.02 5.16
N HIS A 48 -5.12 12.45 6.23
CA HIS A 48 -3.71 12.60 6.61
C HIS A 48 -2.80 11.45 6.13
N PHE A 49 -3.34 10.55 5.30
CA PHE A 49 -2.62 9.34 4.87
C PHE A 49 -1.26 9.66 4.23
N VAL A 50 -1.23 10.60 3.29
CA VAL A 50 0.01 11.00 2.60
C VAL A 50 0.95 11.75 3.54
N GLU A 51 0.43 12.67 4.34
CA GLU A 51 1.19 13.42 5.34
C GLU A 51 1.91 12.49 6.32
N ASP A 52 1.20 11.48 6.83
CA ASP A 52 1.75 10.50 7.76
C ASP A 52 2.88 9.68 7.12
N HIS A 53 2.73 9.27 5.86
CA HIS A 53 3.79 8.59 5.11
C HIS A 53 5.02 9.47 4.91
N ILE A 54 4.83 10.74 4.54
CA ILE A 54 5.93 11.68 4.32
C ILE A 54 6.68 11.93 5.64
N SER A 55 5.96 12.17 6.74
CA SER A 55 6.57 12.38 8.06
C SER A 55 7.31 11.16 8.59
N PHE A 56 6.90 9.96 8.16
CA PHE A 56 7.51 8.69 8.53
C PHE A 56 8.66 8.27 7.62
N ALA A 57 8.84 8.92 6.46
CA ALA A 57 9.83 8.56 5.47
C ALA A 57 11.26 8.60 6.05
N LYS A 58 12.04 7.57 5.78
CA LYS A 58 13.46 7.48 6.14
C LYS A 58 14.22 6.85 4.97
N LYS A 59 15.39 7.39 4.65
CA LYS A 59 16.25 6.82 3.59
C LYS A 59 16.61 5.37 3.90
N LYS A 60 16.70 4.54 2.87
CA LYS A 60 16.95 3.09 3.00
C LYS A 60 15.93 2.37 3.88
N CYS A 61 14.68 2.84 3.88
CA CYS A 61 13.61 2.18 4.61
C CYS A 61 12.37 1.99 3.75
N ILE A 62 11.73 0.84 3.96
CA ILE A 62 10.39 0.51 3.47
C ILE A 62 9.41 0.79 4.61
N ALA A 63 8.46 1.67 4.40
CA ALA A 63 7.35 1.85 5.33
C ALA A 63 6.28 0.80 5.03
N LYS A 64 5.88 0.06 6.08
CA LYS A 64 4.76 -0.88 6.05
C LYS A 64 3.63 -0.31 6.88
N GLY A 65 2.55 0.09 6.24
CA GLY A 65 1.34 0.53 6.89
C GLY A 65 0.41 -0.62 7.31
N ARG A 66 -0.80 -0.26 7.68
CA ARG A 66 -1.86 -1.16 8.14
C ARG A 66 -3.17 -0.81 7.44
N ARG A 67 -4.17 -1.66 7.60
CA ARG A 67 -5.52 -1.42 7.08
C ARG A 67 -6.58 -1.73 8.13
N VAL A 68 -7.70 -1.02 8.06
CA VAL A 68 -8.96 -1.34 8.71
C VAL A 68 -9.83 -2.01 7.67
N CYS A 69 -10.48 -3.13 7.97
CA CYS A 69 -11.36 -3.82 7.03
C CYS A 69 -12.81 -3.48 7.33
N LEU A 70 -13.54 -3.01 6.33
CA LEU A 70 -14.97 -2.75 6.40
C LEU A 70 -15.75 -4.06 6.17
N SER A 71 -17.01 -4.11 6.66
CA SER A 71 -17.94 -5.18 6.30
C SER A 71 -18.51 -4.97 4.91
N GLN A 72 -19.04 -6.05 4.29
CA GLN A 72 -19.74 -5.97 3.00
C GLN A 72 -20.87 -4.94 3.03
N LYS A 73 -21.69 -4.96 4.09
CA LYS A 73 -22.80 -4.02 4.29
C LYS A 73 -22.35 -2.55 4.23
N GLU A 74 -21.25 -2.23 4.91
CA GLU A 74 -20.74 -0.85 4.93
C GLU A 74 -20.05 -0.48 3.63
N THR A 75 -19.39 -1.43 2.98
CA THR A 75 -18.84 -1.26 1.63
C THR A 75 -19.94 -0.91 0.64
N ASP A 76 -21.02 -1.70 0.58
CA ASP A 76 -22.17 -1.46 -0.31
C ASP A 76 -22.81 -0.09 -0.02
N ARG A 77 -22.98 0.25 1.26
CA ARG A 77 -23.52 1.55 1.65
C ARG A 77 -22.65 2.71 1.15
N LEU A 78 -21.34 2.62 1.35
CA LEU A 78 -20.41 3.68 0.93
C LEU A 78 -20.36 3.83 -0.60
N LEU A 79 -20.35 2.72 -1.33
CA LEU A 79 -20.37 2.71 -2.79
C LEU A 79 -21.68 3.30 -3.34
N ASN A 80 -22.83 2.86 -2.82
CA ASN A 80 -24.14 3.35 -3.24
C ASN A 80 -24.32 4.86 -2.97
N GLN A 81 -23.79 5.33 -1.84
CA GLN A 81 -23.84 6.75 -1.48
C GLN A 81 -22.69 7.57 -2.10
N LYS A 82 -21.77 6.95 -2.87
CA LYS A 82 -20.54 7.58 -3.36
C LYS A 82 -19.80 8.34 -2.26
N SER A 83 -19.75 7.76 -1.07
CA SER A 83 -19.24 8.40 0.14
C SER A 83 -17.85 7.90 0.50
N LEU A 84 -16.93 8.81 0.79
CA LEU A 84 -15.61 8.52 1.32
C LEU A 84 -15.55 8.58 2.87
N ARG A 85 -16.70 8.67 3.55
CA ARG A 85 -16.78 8.80 5.02
C ARG A 85 -16.70 7.43 5.70
N ALA A 86 -15.56 6.78 5.62
CA ALA A 86 -15.27 5.57 6.36
C ALA A 86 -14.83 5.89 7.80
N SER A 87 -15.12 4.97 8.74
CA SER A 87 -14.80 5.13 10.17
C SER A 87 -14.62 3.77 10.83
N ILE A 88 -13.80 3.72 11.88
CA ILE A 88 -13.64 2.54 12.73
C ILE A 88 -14.91 2.17 13.52
N PHE A 89 -15.86 3.08 13.63
CA PHE A 89 -17.12 2.86 14.36
C PHE A 89 -18.22 2.23 13.49
N LEU A 90 -17.98 2.03 12.18
CA LEU A 90 -18.96 1.38 11.31
C LEU A 90 -19.18 -0.09 11.71
N GLN A 91 -20.41 -0.58 11.52
CA GLN A 91 -20.81 -1.92 11.94
C GLN A 91 -20.02 -3.00 11.20
N GLY A 92 -19.54 -4.03 11.91
CA GLY A 92 -18.80 -5.14 11.32
C GLY A 92 -17.37 -4.79 10.87
N THR A 93 -16.88 -3.58 11.16
CA THR A 93 -15.49 -3.21 10.92
C THR A 93 -14.55 -4.04 11.79
N THR A 94 -13.50 -4.57 11.18
CA THR A 94 -12.45 -5.34 11.88
C THR A 94 -11.10 -4.61 11.84
N MET A 95 -10.14 -5.05 12.64
CA MET A 95 -8.82 -4.40 12.78
C MET A 95 -8.92 -2.90 13.15
N ARG A 96 -9.90 -2.55 13.96
CA ARG A 96 -10.22 -1.16 14.34
C ARG A 96 -9.05 -0.41 14.97
N GLU A 97 -8.18 -1.11 15.68
CA GLU A 97 -6.98 -0.57 16.28
C GLU A 97 -5.99 0.00 15.25
N HIS A 98 -6.11 -0.38 13.99
CA HIS A 98 -5.34 0.19 12.88
C HIS A 98 -5.86 1.57 12.41
N GLY A 99 -7.06 1.93 12.82
CA GLY A 99 -7.68 3.22 12.51
C GLY A 99 -7.47 4.29 13.57
N ILE A 100 -6.57 4.06 14.54
CA ILE A 100 -6.21 5.05 15.56
C ILE A 100 -5.03 5.87 15.06
N ARG A 101 -5.18 7.20 15.04
CA ARG A 101 -4.11 8.13 14.65
C ARG A 101 -3.56 8.85 15.87
N ILE A 102 -2.24 8.75 16.07
CA ILE A 102 -1.47 9.49 17.08
C ILE A 102 -0.28 10.12 16.36
N PRO A 103 -0.39 11.40 15.89
CA PRO A 103 0.55 11.99 14.94
C PRO A 103 2.03 11.91 15.36
N PHE A 104 2.31 12.12 16.64
CA PHE A 104 3.69 12.16 17.15
C PHE A 104 4.23 10.80 17.59
N TYR A 105 3.40 9.75 17.60
CA TYR A 105 3.82 8.45 18.12
C TYR A 105 5.04 7.88 17.39
N ASN A 106 5.01 7.91 16.07
CA ASN A 106 6.10 7.34 15.25
C ASN A 106 7.38 8.20 15.27
N GLN A 107 7.28 9.46 15.69
CA GLN A 107 8.43 10.35 15.88
C GLN A 107 9.08 10.14 17.25
N LEU A 108 8.26 9.99 18.30
CA LEU A 108 8.73 9.82 19.69
C LEU A 108 9.18 8.37 19.96
N PHE A 109 8.47 7.40 19.43
CA PHE A 109 8.75 5.97 19.60
C PHE A 109 9.21 5.38 18.28
N SER A 110 10.42 5.72 17.85
CA SER A 110 10.99 5.25 16.59
C SER A 110 10.81 3.73 16.45
N PRO A 111 10.03 3.26 15.50
CA PRO A 111 9.80 1.82 15.35
C PRO A 111 11.12 1.12 15.04
N LYS A 112 11.31 -0.06 15.62
CA LYS A 112 12.49 -0.89 15.34
C LYS A 112 12.57 -1.18 13.84
N GLU A 113 13.70 -0.89 13.25
CA GLU A 113 14.04 -1.28 11.89
C GLU A 113 14.30 -2.79 11.85
N LYS A 114 13.71 -3.47 10.89
CA LYS A 114 13.85 -4.91 10.70
C LYS A 114 14.50 -5.22 9.36
N ALA A 115 15.47 -6.12 9.34
CA ALA A 115 16.06 -6.65 8.13
C ALA A 115 15.20 -7.81 7.58
N THR A 116 13.94 -7.53 7.28
CA THR A 116 12.99 -8.49 6.69
C THR A 116 11.95 -7.76 5.85
N GLY A 117 11.51 -8.39 4.76
CA GLY A 117 10.37 -7.97 3.95
C GLY A 117 9.05 -8.61 4.39
N ASP A 118 9.05 -9.40 5.49
CA ASP A 118 7.89 -10.19 5.87
C ASP A 118 6.65 -9.36 6.18
N GLY A 119 5.56 -9.83 5.59
CA GLY A 119 4.24 -9.24 5.75
C GLY A 119 4.13 -7.81 5.18
N VAL A 120 5.06 -7.37 4.33
CA VAL A 120 4.84 -6.21 3.47
C VAL A 120 3.82 -6.59 2.42
N GLY A 121 2.87 -5.71 2.17
CA GLY A 121 1.85 -5.88 1.14
C GLY A 121 1.61 -4.54 0.45
N GLY A 122 1.34 -4.59 -0.84
CA GLY A 122 1.25 -3.43 -1.71
C GLY A 122 0.12 -2.47 -1.41
N GLY A 123 -0.87 -2.89 -0.62
CA GLY A 123 -2.02 -2.03 -0.28
C GLY A 123 -1.68 -0.89 0.68
N ASN A 124 -0.55 -0.92 1.39
CA ASN A 124 -0.05 0.19 2.22
C ASN A 124 1.47 0.06 2.39
N MET A 125 2.20 0.37 1.35
CA MET A 125 3.64 0.30 1.34
C MET A 125 4.23 1.59 0.79
N ALA A 126 5.35 2.05 1.36
CA ALA A 126 6.07 3.18 0.76
C ALA A 126 7.58 2.95 0.81
N TYR A 127 8.27 3.46 -0.21
CA TYR A 127 9.69 3.26 -0.42
C TYR A 127 10.30 4.36 -1.30
N TRP A 128 11.62 4.46 -1.31
CA TRP A 128 12.31 5.40 -2.17
C TRP A 128 12.42 4.87 -3.58
N LYS A 129 12.05 5.68 -4.57
CA LYS A 129 12.11 5.33 -6.00
C LYS A 129 13.52 4.89 -6.41
N ALA A 130 14.55 5.57 -5.93
CA ALA A 130 15.94 5.23 -6.21
C ALA A 130 16.31 3.80 -5.75
N ASP A 131 15.80 3.36 -4.60
CA ASP A 131 16.04 2.00 -4.10
C ASP A 131 15.31 0.96 -4.96
N ALA A 132 14.07 1.25 -5.37
CA ALA A 132 13.30 0.39 -6.27
C ALA A 132 13.98 0.26 -7.66
N LEU A 133 14.51 1.36 -8.21
CA LEU A 133 15.25 1.33 -9.47
C LEU A 133 16.55 0.53 -9.34
N ALA A 134 17.26 0.66 -8.22
CA ALA A 134 18.53 -0.04 -7.99
C ALA A 134 18.37 -1.57 -7.95
N ILE A 135 17.18 -2.07 -7.60
CA ILE A 135 16.85 -3.50 -7.63
C ILE A 135 16.09 -3.90 -8.91
N ASN A 136 16.03 -3.02 -9.90
CA ASN A 136 15.32 -3.22 -11.17
C ASN A 136 13.80 -3.43 -11.03
N GLY A 137 13.18 -2.80 -10.04
CA GLY A 137 11.73 -2.82 -9.85
C GLY A 137 11.16 -4.17 -9.43
N TYR A 138 9.90 -4.41 -9.76
CA TYR A 138 9.21 -5.68 -9.55
C TYR A 138 9.69 -6.76 -10.53
N ASN A 139 9.78 -8.00 -10.06
CA ASN A 139 10.08 -9.15 -10.91
C ASN A 139 8.86 -9.46 -11.80
N MET A 140 9.01 -9.27 -13.11
CA MET A 140 7.93 -9.48 -14.09
C MET A 140 7.67 -10.96 -14.41
N ASP A 141 8.55 -11.87 -14.00
CA ASP A 141 8.36 -13.31 -14.17
C ASP A 141 7.34 -13.87 -13.17
N ILE A 142 7.06 -13.11 -12.09
CA ILE A 142 6.01 -13.47 -11.15
C ILE A 142 4.66 -13.16 -11.80
N GLN A 143 3.96 -14.23 -12.17
CA GLN A 143 2.60 -14.21 -12.68
C GLN A 143 1.64 -14.76 -11.62
N GLY A 144 0.43 -14.21 -11.58
CA GLY A 144 -0.56 -14.58 -10.58
C GLY A 144 -0.49 -13.72 -9.32
N TRP A 145 -1.49 -13.90 -8.45
CA TRP A 145 -1.65 -13.13 -7.22
C TRP A 145 -0.88 -13.76 -6.06
N GLY A 146 -0.11 -12.95 -5.35
CA GLY A 146 0.39 -13.33 -4.04
C GLY A 146 1.78 -12.86 -3.66
N PRO A 147 2.89 -13.40 -4.21
CA PRO A 147 4.22 -13.18 -3.64
C PRO A 147 4.92 -11.91 -4.12
N GLU A 148 4.37 -11.18 -5.09
CA GLU A 148 5.07 -10.10 -5.79
C GLU A 148 5.52 -8.94 -4.87
N ASP A 149 4.67 -8.53 -3.93
CA ASP A 149 4.99 -7.46 -2.99
C ASP A 149 6.01 -7.92 -1.95
N TRP A 150 5.87 -9.15 -1.48
CA TRP A 150 6.82 -9.76 -0.54
C TRP A 150 8.20 -9.95 -1.19
N GLU A 151 8.25 -10.48 -2.40
CA GLU A 151 9.48 -10.69 -3.17
C GLU A 151 10.21 -9.35 -3.41
N PHE A 152 9.46 -8.34 -3.85
CA PHE A 152 9.99 -6.99 -4.02
C PHE A 152 10.57 -6.41 -2.72
N ALA A 153 9.84 -6.56 -1.61
CA ALA A 153 10.31 -6.10 -0.30
C ALA A 153 11.56 -6.87 0.17
N GLN A 154 11.65 -8.17 -0.08
CA GLN A 154 12.84 -8.97 0.25
C GLN A 154 14.05 -8.51 -0.56
N ARG A 155 13.91 -8.23 -1.86
CA ARG A 155 15.03 -7.69 -2.65
C ARG A 155 15.48 -6.32 -2.18
N LEU A 156 14.55 -5.44 -1.78
CA LEU A 156 14.90 -4.17 -1.15
C LEU A 156 15.69 -4.37 0.15
N VAL A 157 15.29 -5.36 0.97
CA VAL A 157 16.01 -5.69 2.21
C VAL A 157 17.41 -6.24 1.92
N HIS A 158 17.55 -7.15 0.95
CA HIS A 158 18.88 -7.64 0.50
C HIS A 158 19.75 -6.52 -0.06
N PHE A 159 19.16 -5.51 -0.68
CA PHE A 159 19.85 -4.30 -1.14
C PHE A 159 20.27 -3.35 0.01
N GLY A 160 19.93 -3.70 1.26
CA GLY A 160 20.30 -2.94 2.46
C GLY A 160 19.22 -2.02 3.01
N CYS A 161 18.00 -2.05 2.46
CA CYS A 161 16.86 -1.37 3.06
C CYS A 161 16.38 -2.10 4.32
N LYS A 162 15.68 -1.38 5.19
CA LYS A 162 15.08 -1.96 6.40
C LYS A 162 13.59 -1.67 6.43
N GLN A 163 12.81 -2.62 6.90
CA GLN A 163 11.38 -2.43 7.12
C GLN A 163 11.14 -1.61 8.40
N ARG A 164 10.26 -0.63 8.28
CA ARG A 164 9.70 0.13 9.42
C ARG A 164 8.19 0.02 9.41
N LYS A 165 7.60 -0.37 10.53
CA LYS A 165 6.15 -0.49 10.66
C LYS A 165 5.54 0.84 11.09
N LEU A 166 4.77 1.47 10.19
CA LEU A 166 3.98 2.65 10.50
C LEU A 166 2.77 2.23 11.33
N LYS A 167 2.73 2.67 12.60
CA LYS A 167 1.63 2.46 13.53
C LYS A 167 0.98 3.82 13.82
N PHE A 168 -0.30 3.82 14.12
CA PHE A 168 -1.04 5.03 14.54
C PHE A 168 -0.93 6.20 13.54
N GLY A 169 -1.01 5.88 12.25
CA GLY A 169 -0.99 6.82 11.14
C GLY A 169 -1.14 6.12 9.81
N ALA A 170 -1.20 6.87 8.71
CA ALA A 170 -1.48 6.40 7.36
C ALA A 170 -2.69 5.44 7.32
N ILE A 171 -3.80 5.91 7.87
CA ILE A 171 -5.02 5.11 8.02
C ILE A 171 -5.69 4.95 6.68
N GLN A 172 -6.07 3.70 6.40
CA GLN A 172 -6.88 3.34 5.24
C GLN A 172 -7.95 2.32 5.61
N PHE A 173 -9.06 2.38 4.89
CA PHE A 173 -10.18 1.48 5.04
C PHE A 173 -10.30 0.63 3.79
N HIS A 174 -10.20 -0.68 3.95
CA HIS A 174 -10.30 -1.64 2.86
C HIS A 174 -11.78 -2.01 2.66
N LEU A 175 -12.26 -1.81 1.45
CA LEU A 175 -13.59 -2.23 1.03
C LEU A 175 -13.65 -3.75 0.94
N GLU A 176 -14.71 -4.35 1.43
CA GLU A 176 -14.89 -5.80 1.35
C GLU A 176 -15.24 -6.20 -0.08
N HIS A 177 -14.59 -7.23 -0.57
CA HIS A 177 -14.85 -7.82 -1.88
C HIS A 177 -14.46 -9.30 -1.90
N ASN A 178 -14.98 -10.03 -2.86
CA ASN A 178 -14.57 -11.41 -3.08
C ASN A 178 -13.07 -11.46 -3.46
N THR A 179 -12.31 -12.19 -2.69
CA THR A 179 -10.88 -12.40 -2.98
C THR A 179 -10.70 -13.40 -4.11
N TYR A 180 -9.76 -13.11 -5.02
CA TYR A 180 -9.32 -14.12 -5.98
C TYR A 180 -8.74 -15.34 -5.23
N PRO A 181 -9.05 -16.57 -5.69
CA PRO A 181 -8.43 -17.75 -5.10
C PRO A 181 -6.90 -17.63 -5.25
N LYS A 182 -6.19 -17.91 -4.14
CA LYS A 182 -4.73 -18.02 -4.18
C LYS A 182 -4.36 -19.11 -5.16
N GLN A 183 -3.53 -18.81 -6.14
CA GLN A 183 -2.93 -19.87 -6.94
C GLN A 183 -2.03 -20.70 -6.02
N PRO A 184 -2.06 -22.04 -6.14
CA PRO A 184 -1.10 -22.88 -5.42
C PRO A 184 0.31 -22.45 -5.83
N THR A 185 1.13 -22.09 -4.88
CA THR A 185 2.58 -22.01 -5.09
C THR A 185 3.05 -23.43 -5.39
N GLU A 186 3.36 -23.72 -6.64
CA GLU A 186 4.11 -24.93 -6.96
C GLU A 186 5.43 -24.86 -6.19
N ALA A 187 5.63 -25.87 -5.34
CA ALA A 187 6.79 -26.01 -4.46
C ALA A 187 8.02 -26.46 -5.26
#